data_85b4d96f72867ac7e0791f71e07b756d
#
_entry.id   85b4d96f72867ac7e0791f71e07b756d
#
_cell.length_a   1.000
_cell.length_b   1.000
_cell.length_c   1.000
_cell.angle_alpha   90.00
_cell.angle_beta   90.00
_cell.angle_gamma   90.00
#
_symmetry.space_group_name_H-M   'P 1'
#
loop_
_entity.id
_entity.type
_entity.pdbx_description
1 polymer ?
#
loop_
_entity_poly.entity_id
_entity_poly.type
_entity_poly.pdbx_seq_one_letter_code
_entity_poly.pdbx_strand_id
1 'polypeptide(L)'
;MGNIRIITDSASDMPVDYREDVTVVPLHVRFGTEEYLDGVNLSHREFYEKLIENEELPTTSQVAPYAFEDVYEKARQAGEQVIVITISGKLSGTYQSACIAASDYEDMVHVIDSENVTVGERALVEYAIRLKDAGDDIDTIVNTINREKKNIHVVGLLDTLEYLKKGGRISKTVAFVGGMLSIKPVISIEAGEVAMLGKARGSKQGNNLLVQQIEKAGGIDFSRPLYLGYAGLDDTLSVSYTHLRAHETAAN
;
A
#
# COMPACT_ATOMS: atom_id res chain seq x y z
N MET A 1 23.51 -18.40 -6.65
CA MET A 1 22.28 -17.95 -6.01
C MET A 1 21.20 -17.93 -7.08
N GLY A 2 20.03 -18.53 -6.83
CA GLY A 2 18.92 -18.49 -7.79
C GLY A 2 18.42 -17.05 -7.96
N ASN A 3 17.93 -16.71 -9.15
CA ASN A 3 17.25 -15.42 -9.36
C ASN A 3 16.00 -15.37 -8.50
N ILE A 4 15.78 -14.27 -7.78
CA ILE A 4 14.58 -14.03 -7.00
C ILE A 4 13.77 -12.95 -7.69
N ARG A 5 12.50 -13.26 -8.00
CA ARG A 5 11.49 -12.29 -8.47
C ARG A 5 10.66 -11.83 -7.30
N ILE A 6 10.41 -10.54 -7.22
CA ILE A 6 9.48 -9.95 -6.26
C ILE A 6 8.19 -9.62 -6.98
N ILE A 7 7.06 -10.04 -6.41
CA ILE A 7 5.71 -9.77 -6.93
C ILE A 7 4.95 -8.99 -5.87
N THR A 8 4.22 -7.98 -6.30
CA THR A 8 3.28 -7.24 -5.46
C THR A 8 2.00 -6.94 -6.24
N ASP A 9 0.99 -6.46 -5.60
CA ASP A 9 -0.19 -5.93 -6.28
C ASP A 9 -0.17 -4.39 -6.36
N SER A 10 -1.09 -3.83 -7.15
CA SER A 10 -1.07 -2.39 -7.41
C SER A 10 -1.48 -1.52 -6.21
N ALA A 11 -2.03 -2.11 -5.13
CA ALA A 11 -2.29 -1.37 -3.89
C ALA A 11 -1.01 -0.95 -3.16
N SER A 12 0.16 -1.44 -3.58
CA SER A 12 1.46 -0.96 -3.13
C SER A 12 1.85 0.41 -3.70
N ASP A 13 1.06 0.97 -4.61
CA ASP A 13 1.40 2.21 -5.35
C ASP A 13 2.74 2.15 -6.10
N MET A 14 3.21 0.94 -6.44
CA MET A 14 4.41 0.77 -7.26
C MET A 14 4.06 0.87 -8.75
N PRO A 15 4.86 1.59 -9.55
CA PRO A 15 4.70 1.57 -11.00
C PRO A 15 4.84 0.16 -11.57
N VAL A 16 4.03 -0.19 -12.57
CA VAL A 16 4.07 -1.53 -13.22
C VAL A 16 5.39 -1.83 -13.92
N ASP A 17 6.14 -0.80 -14.28
CA ASP A 17 7.44 -0.83 -14.94
C ASP A 17 8.60 -0.43 -14.00
N TYR A 18 8.43 -0.61 -12.68
CA TYR A 18 9.40 -0.16 -11.68
C TYR A 18 10.79 -0.80 -11.84
N ARG A 19 10.86 -2.11 -12.02
CA ARG A 19 12.09 -2.88 -12.26
C ARG A 19 11.79 -4.17 -13.02
N GLU A 20 12.75 -4.65 -13.78
CA GLU A 20 12.62 -5.86 -14.58
C GLU A 20 12.36 -7.13 -13.73
N ASP A 21 12.92 -7.17 -12.52
CA ASP A 21 12.80 -8.28 -11.56
C ASP A 21 11.70 -8.08 -10.49
N VAL A 22 10.86 -7.06 -10.68
CA VAL A 22 9.67 -6.77 -9.87
C VAL A 22 8.45 -6.82 -10.77
N THR A 23 7.42 -7.55 -10.37
CA THR A 23 6.16 -7.63 -11.11
C THR A 23 5.03 -7.07 -10.26
N VAL A 24 4.30 -6.11 -10.79
CA VAL A 24 3.09 -5.56 -10.15
C VAL A 24 1.87 -6.17 -10.83
N VAL A 25 1.05 -6.89 -10.06
CA VAL A 25 -0.21 -7.48 -10.55
C VAL A 25 -1.34 -6.51 -10.28
N PRO A 26 -2.06 -6.03 -11.32
CA PRO A 26 -3.04 -4.96 -11.14
C PRO A 26 -4.32 -5.45 -10.49
N LEU A 27 -4.87 -4.63 -9.58
CA LEU A 27 -6.26 -4.74 -9.15
C LEU A 27 -7.18 -4.23 -10.26
N HIS A 28 -8.44 -4.65 -10.20
CA HIS A 28 -9.48 -4.14 -11.09
C HIS A 28 -10.18 -2.95 -10.44
N VAL A 29 -10.38 -1.90 -11.22
CA VAL A 29 -11.16 -0.71 -10.86
C VAL A 29 -12.31 -0.59 -11.83
N ARG A 30 -13.54 -0.40 -11.32
CA ARG A 30 -14.73 -0.27 -12.16
C ARG A 30 -15.48 1.01 -11.87
N PHE A 31 -15.73 1.79 -12.91
CA PHE A 31 -16.61 2.95 -12.91
C PHE A 31 -17.89 2.60 -13.69
N GLY A 32 -19.01 2.45 -13.00
CA GLY A 32 -20.26 1.99 -13.62
C GLY A 32 -20.10 0.61 -14.29
N THR A 33 -20.14 0.57 -15.63
CA THR A 33 -19.94 -0.64 -16.44
C THR A 33 -18.53 -0.78 -17.02
N GLU A 34 -17.70 0.26 -16.93
CA GLU A 34 -16.34 0.27 -17.46
C GLU A 34 -15.35 -0.32 -16.44
N GLU A 35 -14.54 -1.26 -16.88
CA GLU A 35 -13.55 -1.94 -16.06
C GLU A 35 -12.13 -1.60 -16.53
N TYR A 36 -11.25 -1.36 -15.56
CA TYR A 36 -9.88 -0.95 -15.77
C TYR A 36 -8.93 -1.79 -14.92
N LEU A 37 -7.68 -1.88 -15.37
CA LEU A 37 -6.56 -2.43 -14.61
C LEU A 37 -5.74 -1.26 -14.06
N ASP A 38 -5.64 -1.20 -12.75
CA ASP A 38 -4.96 -0.14 -12.02
C ASP A 38 -3.48 -0.03 -12.40
N GLY A 39 -3.04 1.16 -12.80
CA GLY A 39 -1.68 1.43 -13.26
C GLY A 39 -1.34 0.89 -14.66
N VAL A 40 -2.24 0.16 -15.33
CA VAL A 40 -2.02 -0.40 -16.67
C VAL A 40 -2.77 0.39 -17.74
N ASN A 41 -4.10 0.45 -17.64
CA ASN A 41 -4.96 1.20 -18.54
C ASN A 41 -5.83 2.24 -17.81
N LEU A 42 -5.49 2.54 -16.59
CA LEU A 42 -6.01 3.61 -15.77
C LEU A 42 -4.86 4.24 -15.01
N SER A 43 -4.41 5.39 -15.46
CA SER A 43 -3.38 6.15 -14.75
C SER A 43 -3.96 6.81 -13.48
N HIS A 44 -3.08 7.15 -12.54
CA HIS A 44 -3.43 7.88 -11.32
C HIS A 44 -4.24 9.15 -11.61
N ARG A 45 -3.82 9.92 -12.61
CA ARG A 45 -4.50 11.14 -13.02
C ARG A 45 -5.91 10.86 -13.55
N GLU A 46 -6.04 9.92 -14.47
CA GLU A 46 -7.33 9.53 -15.06
C GLU A 46 -8.29 8.97 -14.01
N PHE A 47 -7.77 8.23 -13.02
CA PHE A 47 -8.58 7.76 -11.90
C PHE A 47 -9.23 8.93 -11.14
N TYR A 48 -8.45 9.96 -10.76
CA TYR A 48 -8.99 11.11 -10.03
C TYR A 48 -9.88 12.00 -10.91
N GLU A 49 -9.57 12.17 -12.19
CA GLU A 49 -10.46 12.87 -13.14
C GLU A 49 -11.81 12.15 -13.22
N LYS A 50 -11.81 10.84 -13.42
CA LYS A 50 -13.04 10.03 -13.42
C LYS A 50 -13.77 10.06 -12.07
N LEU A 51 -13.05 10.04 -10.95
CA LEU A 51 -13.64 10.10 -9.61
C LEU A 51 -14.38 11.41 -9.36
N ILE A 52 -13.92 12.52 -9.94
CA ILE A 52 -14.54 13.83 -9.84
C ILE A 52 -15.75 13.95 -10.78
N GLU A 53 -15.65 13.37 -11.98
CA GLU A 53 -16.68 13.49 -13.03
C GLU A 53 -17.85 12.54 -12.83
N ASN A 54 -17.66 11.41 -12.16
CA ASN A 54 -18.69 10.42 -11.96
C ASN A 54 -19.48 10.66 -10.66
N GLU A 55 -20.80 10.57 -10.73
CA GLU A 55 -21.67 10.65 -9.53
C GLU A 55 -21.55 9.39 -8.66
N GLU A 56 -21.30 8.23 -9.30
CA GLU A 56 -21.12 6.95 -8.61
C GLU A 56 -19.65 6.70 -8.27
N LEU A 57 -19.40 6.25 -7.04
CA LEU A 57 -18.04 5.88 -6.64
C LEU A 57 -17.59 4.60 -7.35
N PRO A 58 -16.30 4.54 -7.72
CA PRO A 58 -15.75 3.32 -8.28
C PRO A 58 -15.77 2.17 -7.26
N THR A 59 -15.82 0.96 -7.77
CA THR A 59 -15.63 -0.26 -7.00
C THR A 59 -14.32 -0.92 -7.41
N THR A 60 -13.67 -1.60 -6.46
CA THR A 60 -12.48 -2.39 -6.73
C THR A 60 -12.74 -3.86 -6.49
N SER A 61 -12.06 -4.72 -7.23
CA SER A 61 -12.04 -6.15 -6.96
C SER A 61 -10.60 -6.63 -6.75
N GLN A 62 -10.50 -7.70 -5.95
CA GLN A 62 -9.22 -8.36 -5.71
C GLN A 62 -8.60 -8.88 -7.00
N VAL A 63 -7.30 -9.06 -7.02
CA VAL A 63 -6.62 -9.81 -8.06
C VAL A 63 -7.13 -11.27 -8.04
N ALA A 64 -7.49 -11.79 -9.19
CA ALA A 64 -7.95 -13.17 -9.30
C ALA A 64 -6.77 -14.17 -9.25
N PRO A 65 -6.98 -15.41 -8.75
CA PRO A 65 -5.89 -16.40 -8.65
C PRO A 65 -5.15 -16.64 -9.98
N TYR A 66 -5.86 -16.73 -11.08
CA TYR A 66 -5.27 -16.98 -12.40
C TYR A 66 -4.22 -15.93 -12.81
N ALA A 67 -4.39 -14.67 -12.37
CA ALA A 67 -3.43 -13.61 -12.68
C ALA A 67 -2.10 -13.80 -11.93
N PHE A 68 -2.13 -14.38 -10.74
CA PHE A 68 -0.94 -14.82 -10.03
C PHE A 68 -0.33 -16.08 -10.66
N GLU A 69 -1.15 -17.06 -11.03
CA GLU A 69 -0.70 -18.28 -11.72
C GLU A 69 0.10 -17.96 -12.98
N ASP A 70 -0.38 -17.01 -13.81
CA ASP A 70 0.32 -16.55 -15.01
C ASP A 70 1.72 -15.99 -14.71
N VAL A 71 1.90 -15.29 -13.61
CA VAL A 71 3.18 -14.71 -13.21
C VAL A 71 4.09 -15.77 -12.59
N TYR A 72 3.55 -16.66 -11.78
CA TYR A 72 4.30 -17.78 -11.17
C TYR A 72 4.81 -18.74 -12.23
N GLU A 73 3.99 -19.04 -13.24
CA GLU A 73 4.40 -19.91 -14.35
C GLU A 73 5.55 -19.29 -15.15
N LYS A 74 5.52 -17.99 -15.42
CA LYS A 74 6.62 -17.28 -16.07
C LYS A 74 7.90 -17.33 -15.24
N ALA A 75 7.81 -17.13 -13.93
CA ALA A 75 8.95 -17.23 -13.03
C ALA A 75 9.51 -18.66 -12.98
N ARG A 76 8.64 -19.68 -12.96
CA ARG A 76 9.04 -21.10 -13.03
C ARG A 76 9.82 -21.40 -14.30
N GLN A 77 9.34 -20.92 -15.44
CA GLN A 77 10.02 -21.10 -16.73
C GLN A 77 11.39 -20.41 -16.78
N ALA A 78 11.52 -19.28 -16.06
CA ALA A 78 12.78 -18.54 -15.92
C ALA A 78 13.73 -19.16 -14.87
N GLY A 79 13.29 -20.18 -14.11
CA GLY A 79 14.06 -20.76 -13.01
C GLY A 79 14.25 -19.82 -11.83
N GLU A 80 13.29 -18.94 -11.59
CA GLU A 80 13.29 -17.96 -10.50
C GLU A 80 12.58 -18.51 -9.28
N GLN A 81 13.02 -18.12 -8.09
CA GLN A 81 12.23 -18.19 -6.87
C GLN A 81 11.41 -16.90 -6.71
N VAL A 82 10.30 -16.95 -5.99
CA VAL A 82 9.33 -15.87 -5.96
C VAL A 82 8.98 -15.48 -4.52
N ILE A 83 9.04 -14.19 -4.24
CA ILE A 83 8.48 -13.59 -3.04
C ILE A 83 7.30 -12.72 -3.46
N VAL A 84 6.12 -13.00 -2.94
CA VAL A 84 4.90 -12.22 -3.18
C VAL A 84 4.56 -11.44 -1.92
N ILE A 85 4.43 -10.13 -2.03
CA ILE A 85 3.99 -9.24 -0.93
C ILE A 85 2.72 -8.56 -1.41
N THR A 86 1.61 -8.79 -0.72
CA THR A 86 0.29 -8.28 -1.12
C THR A 86 -0.26 -7.29 -0.12
N ILE A 87 -1.25 -6.52 -0.56
CA ILE A 87 -2.14 -5.78 0.35
C ILE A 87 -2.63 -6.67 1.48
N SER A 88 -2.88 -6.08 2.65
CA SER A 88 -3.45 -6.79 3.80
C SER A 88 -4.64 -7.68 3.43
N GLY A 89 -4.58 -8.94 3.86
CA GLY A 89 -5.67 -9.90 3.71
C GLY A 89 -6.96 -9.52 4.43
N LYS A 90 -6.93 -8.52 5.33
CA LYS A 90 -8.11 -7.96 5.97
C LYS A 90 -8.77 -6.85 5.15
N LEU A 91 -8.05 -6.24 4.22
CA LEU A 91 -8.55 -5.17 3.34
C LEU A 91 -8.99 -5.70 1.97
N SER A 92 -8.37 -6.78 1.49
CA SER A 92 -8.65 -7.38 0.19
C SER A 92 -8.47 -8.89 0.21
N GLY A 93 -9.22 -9.61 -0.62
CA GLY A 93 -9.01 -11.04 -0.87
C GLY A 93 -7.78 -11.35 -1.74
N THR A 94 -7.01 -10.34 -2.15
CA THR A 94 -5.82 -10.51 -3.02
C THR A 94 -4.78 -11.43 -2.40
N TYR A 95 -4.52 -11.30 -1.08
CA TYR A 95 -3.64 -12.22 -0.35
C TYR A 95 -4.11 -13.67 -0.49
N GLN A 96 -5.39 -13.94 -0.27
CA GLN A 96 -5.95 -15.28 -0.41
C GLN A 96 -5.86 -15.81 -1.84
N SER A 97 -6.08 -14.94 -2.85
CA SER A 97 -5.90 -15.30 -4.26
C SER A 97 -4.46 -15.71 -4.57
N ALA A 98 -3.49 -14.95 -4.07
CA ALA A 98 -2.07 -15.28 -4.22
C ALA A 98 -1.71 -16.62 -3.57
N CYS A 99 -2.24 -16.91 -2.37
CA CYS A 99 -2.05 -18.18 -1.69
C CYS A 99 -2.69 -19.36 -2.43
N ILE A 100 -3.90 -19.18 -2.98
CA ILE A 100 -4.57 -20.22 -3.79
C ILE A 100 -3.72 -20.55 -5.02
N ALA A 101 -3.26 -19.52 -5.74
CA ALA A 101 -2.41 -19.70 -6.91
C ALA A 101 -1.07 -20.39 -6.55
N ALA A 102 -0.53 -20.13 -5.35
CA ALA A 102 0.75 -20.69 -4.92
C ALA A 102 0.70 -22.18 -4.58
N SER A 103 -0.48 -22.78 -4.45
CA SER A 103 -0.63 -24.19 -4.05
C SER A 103 0.07 -25.19 -5.00
N ASP A 104 0.20 -24.85 -6.26
CA ASP A 104 0.90 -25.66 -7.28
C ASP A 104 2.38 -25.27 -7.44
N TYR A 105 2.88 -24.34 -6.60
CA TYR A 105 4.22 -23.75 -6.67
C TYR A 105 4.90 -23.68 -5.30
N GLU A 106 4.54 -24.55 -4.35
CA GLU A 106 4.96 -24.47 -2.93
C GLU A 106 6.49 -24.45 -2.74
N ASP A 107 7.24 -25.11 -3.64
CA ASP A 107 8.70 -25.19 -3.55
C ASP A 107 9.42 -23.90 -4.00
N MET A 108 8.70 -22.94 -4.61
CA MET A 108 9.32 -21.76 -5.22
C MET A 108 8.63 -20.43 -4.89
N VAL A 109 7.39 -20.44 -4.39
CA VAL A 109 6.59 -19.22 -4.16
C VAL A 109 6.32 -19.02 -2.68
N HIS A 110 6.75 -17.89 -2.15
CA HIS A 110 6.53 -17.46 -0.76
C HIS A 110 5.59 -16.26 -0.72
N VAL A 111 4.38 -16.46 -0.23
CA VAL A 111 3.36 -15.40 -0.14
C VAL A 111 3.34 -14.78 1.25
N ILE A 112 3.45 -13.47 1.30
CA ILE A 112 3.47 -12.66 2.53
C ILE A 112 2.28 -11.71 2.53
N ASP A 113 1.44 -11.80 3.54
CA ASP A 113 0.49 -10.74 3.88
C ASP A 113 1.28 -9.56 4.47
N SER A 114 1.27 -8.42 3.80
CA SER A 114 1.98 -7.23 4.29
C SER A 114 1.39 -6.69 5.61
N GLU A 115 0.13 -7.03 5.91
CA GLU A 115 -0.67 -6.37 6.95
C GLU A 115 -0.69 -4.85 6.78
N ASN A 116 -0.48 -4.38 5.57
CA ASN A 116 -0.37 -2.98 5.17
C ASN A 116 -1.08 -2.72 3.85
N VAL A 117 -1.02 -1.48 3.41
CA VAL A 117 -1.55 -0.99 2.13
C VAL A 117 -0.78 0.26 1.71
N THR A 118 -0.83 0.65 0.45
CA THR A 118 -0.20 1.84 -0.11
C THR A 118 1.29 1.95 0.25
N VAL A 119 1.72 3.07 0.76
CA VAL A 119 3.13 3.34 1.15
C VAL A 119 3.68 2.34 2.18
N GLY A 120 2.84 1.72 3.01
CA GLY A 120 3.27 0.72 3.98
C GLY A 120 3.60 -0.63 3.34
N GLU A 121 2.78 -1.06 2.39
CA GLU A 121 3.05 -2.23 1.56
C GLU A 121 4.28 -1.99 0.68
N ARG A 122 4.35 -0.83 -0.01
CA ARG A 122 5.50 -0.42 -0.81
C ARG A 122 6.81 -0.45 -0.02
N ALA A 123 6.81 0.05 1.21
CA ALA A 123 7.99 0.04 2.08
C ALA A 123 8.54 -1.38 2.29
N LEU A 124 7.66 -2.38 2.46
CA LEU A 124 8.05 -3.78 2.59
C LEU A 124 8.59 -4.35 1.29
N VAL A 125 7.95 -4.05 0.15
CA VAL A 125 8.42 -4.47 -1.17
C VAL A 125 9.81 -3.92 -1.46
N GLU A 126 10.01 -2.61 -1.26
CA GLU A 126 11.32 -1.98 -1.46
C GLU A 126 12.38 -2.49 -0.46
N TYR A 127 11.95 -2.89 0.74
CA TYR A 127 12.87 -3.53 1.69
C TYR A 127 13.29 -4.93 1.23
N ALA A 128 12.37 -5.73 0.73
CA ALA A 128 12.69 -7.03 0.14
C ALA A 128 13.65 -6.90 -1.06
N ILE A 129 13.43 -5.90 -1.92
CA ILE A 129 14.33 -5.57 -3.03
C ILE A 129 15.75 -5.28 -2.51
N ARG A 130 15.89 -4.46 -1.47
CA ARG A 130 17.21 -4.13 -0.90
C ARG A 130 17.94 -5.31 -0.31
N LEU A 131 17.22 -6.19 0.41
CA LEU A 131 17.80 -7.43 0.94
C LEU A 131 18.27 -8.34 -0.18
N LYS A 132 17.45 -8.50 -1.22
CA LYS A 132 17.83 -9.25 -2.42
C LYS A 132 19.06 -8.67 -3.11
N ASP A 133 19.10 -7.34 -3.31
CA ASP A 133 20.23 -6.65 -3.93
C ASP A 133 21.51 -6.72 -3.07
N ALA A 134 21.38 -6.89 -1.75
CA ALA A 134 22.49 -7.16 -0.83
C ALA A 134 23.00 -8.60 -0.90
N GLY A 135 22.28 -9.51 -1.58
CA GLY A 135 22.66 -10.90 -1.78
C GLY A 135 22.12 -11.86 -0.71
N ASP A 136 21.11 -11.43 0.05
CA ASP A 136 20.44 -12.32 1.01
C ASP A 136 19.70 -13.46 0.27
N ASP A 137 19.65 -14.63 0.89
CA ASP A 137 18.86 -15.75 0.38
C ASP A 137 17.36 -15.55 0.63
N ILE A 138 16.52 -16.33 -0.07
CA ILE A 138 15.07 -16.17 -0.01
C ILE A 138 14.50 -16.38 1.40
N ASP A 139 14.99 -17.35 2.13
CA ASP A 139 14.51 -17.64 3.50
C ASP A 139 14.83 -16.48 4.45
N THR A 140 16.02 -15.91 4.33
CA THR A 140 16.44 -14.71 5.08
C THR A 140 15.53 -13.53 4.77
N ILE A 141 15.24 -13.28 3.49
CA ILE A 141 14.37 -12.20 3.06
C ILE A 141 12.96 -12.41 3.61
N VAL A 142 12.35 -13.57 3.38
CA VAL A 142 10.99 -13.91 3.82
C VAL A 142 10.85 -13.77 5.35
N ASN A 143 11.79 -14.31 6.12
CA ASN A 143 11.76 -14.21 7.57
C ASN A 143 11.93 -12.77 8.04
N THR A 144 12.79 -11.99 7.39
CA THR A 144 13.02 -10.58 7.71
C THR A 144 11.77 -9.76 7.45
N ILE A 145 11.15 -9.88 6.26
CA ILE A 145 9.93 -9.14 5.93
C ILE A 145 8.78 -9.51 6.87
N ASN A 146 8.59 -10.79 7.20
CA ASN A 146 7.56 -11.22 8.14
C ASN A 146 7.76 -10.67 9.57
N ARG A 147 9.00 -10.46 9.99
CA ARG A 147 9.32 -9.81 11.25
C ARG A 147 9.08 -8.31 11.20
N GLU A 148 9.59 -7.66 10.16
CA GLU A 148 9.63 -6.20 10.06
C GLU A 148 8.29 -5.57 9.65
N LYS A 149 7.36 -6.30 9.03
CA LYS A 149 6.04 -5.77 8.67
C LYS A 149 5.27 -5.18 9.86
N LYS A 150 5.55 -5.66 11.08
CA LYS A 150 4.96 -5.15 12.33
C LYS A 150 5.54 -3.82 12.79
N ASN A 151 6.68 -3.43 12.24
CA ASN A 151 7.39 -2.19 12.55
C ASN A 151 7.10 -1.08 11.52
N ILE A 152 6.22 -1.34 10.56
CA ILE A 152 5.75 -0.34 9.60
C ILE A 152 4.57 0.40 10.22
N HIS A 153 4.70 1.69 10.40
CA HIS A 153 3.65 2.58 10.91
C HIS A 153 3.14 3.48 9.80
N VAL A 154 1.94 3.20 9.32
CA VAL A 154 1.23 4.06 8.36
C VAL A 154 0.28 4.95 9.14
N VAL A 155 0.40 6.26 8.96
CA VAL A 155 -0.52 7.25 9.51
C VAL A 155 -1.00 8.18 8.41
N GLY A 156 -2.27 8.50 8.40
CA GLY A 156 -2.88 9.33 7.36
C GLY A 156 -3.88 10.34 7.89
N LEU A 157 -3.81 11.56 7.34
CA LEU A 157 -4.84 12.59 7.54
C LEU A 157 -5.78 12.56 6.34
N LEU A 158 -7.05 12.32 6.57
CA LEU A 158 -8.06 12.23 5.52
C LEU A 158 -9.00 13.43 5.53
N ASP A 159 -9.53 13.74 4.37
CA ASP A 159 -10.59 14.74 4.23
C ASP A 159 -11.95 14.19 4.64
N THR A 160 -12.17 12.90 4.42
CA THR A 160 -13.42 12.21 4.72
C THR A 160 -13.18 10.72 4.92
N LEU A 161 -14.05 10.06 5.69
CA LEU A 161 -14.11 8.60 5.80
C LEU A 161 -15.13 7.98 4.83
N GLU A 162 -15.77 8.79 4.00
CA GLU A 162 -16.88 8.34 3.16
C GLU A 162 -16.47 7.20 2.22
N TYR A 163 -15.30 7.31 1.59
CA TYR A 163 -14.77 6.29 0.68
C TYR A 163 -14.47 4.98 1.40
N LEU A 164 -13.83 5.05 2.56
CA LEU A 164 -13.56 3.86 3.39
C LEU A 164 -14.85 3.20 3.87
N LYS A 165 -15.86 4.00 4.23
CA LYS A 165 -17.17 3.49 4.65
C LYS A 165 -17.92 2.83 3.51
N LYS A 166 -18.01 3.49 2.35
CA LYS A 166 -18.70 2.95 1.16
C LYS A 166 -17.97 1.71 0.62
N GLY A 167 -16.65 1.72 0.67
CA GLY A 167 -15.81 0.57 0.32
C GLY A 167 -15.84 -0.58 1.33
N GLY A 168 -16.38 -0.38 2.55
CA GLY A 168 -16.43 -1.41 3.59
C GLY A 168 -15.08 -1.72 4.25
N ARG A 169 -14.06 -0.87 4.08
CA ARG A 169 -12.72 -1.01 4.64
C ARG A 169 -12.52 -0.21 5.93
N ILE A 170 -13.60 0.22 6.54
CA ILE A 170 -13.56 0.82 7.87
C ILE A 170 -14.19 -0.13 8.89
N SER A 171 -13.54 -0.32 10.03
CA SER A 171 -14.03 -1.19 11.09
C SER A 171 -15.39 -0.69 11.61
N LYS A 172 -16.29 -1.61 11.94
CA LYS A 172 -17.63 -1.31 12.50
C LYS A 172 -17.57 -0.55 13.83
N THR A 173 -16.42 -0.63 14.53
CA THR A 173 -16.18 0.05 15.80
C THR A 173 -15.86 1.53 15.65
N VAL A 174 -15.52 1.99 14.44
CA VAL A 174 -15.28 3.40 14.17
C VAL A 174 -16.62 4.14 14.16
N ALA A 175 -16.92 4.83 15.27
CA ALA A 175 -18.13 5.66 15.37
C ALA A 175 -18.10 6.77 14.31
N PHE A 176 -18.93 6.61 13.29
CA PHE A 176 -19.07 7.56 12.21
C PHE A 176 -19.84 8.80 12.72
N VAL A 177 -19.15 9.92 12.88
CA VAL A 177 -19.78 11.21 13.07
C VAL A 177 -20.10 11.78 11.69
N GLY A 178 -21.25 11.39 11.16
CA GLY A 178 -21.77 11.94 9.90
C GLY A 178 -22.09 13.42 10.06
N GLY A 179 -21.75 14.21 9.05
CA GLY A 179 -22.34 15.55 8.87
C GLY A 179 -21.65 16.73 9.55
N MET A 180 -20.53 16.57 10.24
CA MET A 180 -19.76 17.74 10.73
C MET A 180 -18.80 18.23 9.65
N LEU A 181 -19.14 19.37 9.08
CA LEU A 181 -18.29 20.12 8.15
C LEU A 181 -16.92 20.41 8.81
N SER A 182 -15.84 20.15 8.08
CA SER A 182 -14.44 20.41 8.49
C SER A 182 -13.81 19.44 9.52
N ILE A 183 -14.41 18.28 9.80
CA ILE A 183 -13.74 17.26 10.60
C ILE A 183 -12.78 16.45 9.70
N LYS A 184 -11.51 16.43 10.10
CA LYS A 184 -10.43 15.69 9.45
C LYS A 184 -10.07 14.48 10.31
N PRO A 185 -10.36 13.25 9.88
CA PRO A 185 -9.93 12.04 10.58
C PRO A 185 -8.44 11.79 10.40
N VAL A 186 -7.79 11.33 11.47
CA VAL A 186 -6.44 10.74 11.42
C VAL A 186 -6.57 9.25 11.67
N ILE A 187 -6.02 8.48 10.76
CA ILE A 187 -6.08 7.03 10.75
C ILE A 187 -4.67 6.41 10.82
N SER A 188 -4.62 5.13 11.16
CA SER A 188 -3.46 4.26 10.99
C SER A 188 -3.88 2.94 10.34
N ILE A 189 -2.89 2.14 9.96
CA ILE A 189 -3.07 0.72 9.68
C ILE A 189 -2.53 -0.05 10.89
N GLU A 190 -3.40 -0.79 11.56
CA GLU A 190 -3.08 -1.57 12.75
C GLU A 190 -3.48 -3.02 12.54
N ALA A 191 -2.50 -3.91 12.61
CA ALA A 191 -2.69 -5.34 12.34
C ALA A 191 -3.47 -5.62 11.04
N GLY A 192 -3.21 -4.83 10.00
CA GLY A 192 -3.81 -4.98 8.67
C GLY A 192 -5.18 -4.34 8.49
N GLU A 193 -5.72 -3.61 9.47
CA GLU A 193 -7.01 -2.93 9.40
C GLU A 193 -6.86 -1.41 9.54
N VAL A 194 -7.83 -0.66 8.99
CA VAL A 194 -7.88 0.79 9.21
C VAL A 194 -8.37 1.07 10.64
N ALA A 195 -7.52 1.71 11.43
CA ALA A 195 -7.82 2.18 12.77
C ALA A 195 -7.97 3.70 12.83
N MET A 196 -8.87 4.18 13.70
CA MET A 196 -9.06 5.60 13.94
C MET A 196 -8.17 6.06 15.09
N LEU A 197 -7.20 6.92 14.82
CA LEU A 197 -6.35 7.53 15.85
C LEU A 197 -6.97 8.78 16.47
N GLY A 198 -7.79 9.50 15.72
CA GLY A 198 -8.45 10.69 16.24
C GLY A 198 -9.16 11.51 15.16
N LYS A 199 -9.72 12.62 15.60
CA LYS A 199 -10.45 13.57 14.76
C LYS A 199 -9.99 14.98 15.08
N ALA A 200 -9.78 15.80 14.07
CA ALA A 200 -9.38 17.18 14.23
C ALA A 200 -10.32 18.12 13.46
N ARG A 201 -10.38 19.35 13.87
CA ARG A 201 -11.17 20.38 13.16
C ARG A 201 -10.24 21.20 12.26
N GLY A 202 -10.38 20.99 10.95
CA GLY A 202 -9.54 21.63 9.93
C GLY A 202 -8.12 21.05 9.82
N SER A 203 -7.42 21.40 8.74
CA SER A 203 -6.13 20.80 8.37
C SER A 203 -5.03 21.10 9.39
N LYS A 204 -4.98 22.31 9.98
CA LYS A 204 -3.94 22.66 10.97
C LYS A 204 -3.97 21.76 12.22
N GLN A 205 -5.16 21.52 12.77
CA GLN A 205 -5.29 20.62 13.92
C GLN A 205 -5.07 19.16 13.51
N GLY A 206 -5.46 18.79 12.28
CA GLY A 206 -5.21 17.50 11.70
C GLY A 206 -3.71 17.19 11.58
N ASN A 207 -2.95 18.12 11.04
CA ASN A 207 -1.50 17.98 10.93
C ASN A 207 -0.83 17.90 12.31
N ASN A 208 -1.26 18.71 13.28
CA ASN A 208 -0.73 18.61 14.64
C ASN A 208 -1.02 17.24 15.27
N LEU A 209 -2.22 16.70 15.06
CA LEU A 209 -2.59 15.38 15.55
C LEU A 209 -1.77 14.29 14.85
N LEU A 210 -1.53 14.42 13.54
CA LEU A 210 -0.67 13.50 12.79
C LEU A 210 0.75 13.45 13.38
N VAL A 211 1.37 14.62 13.60
CA VAL A 211 2.70 14.72 14.20
C VAL A 211 2.72 14.09 15.60
N GLN A 212 1.72 14.37 16.44
CA GLN A 212 1.62 13.73 17.77
C GLN A 212 1.53 12.21 17.70
N GLN A 213 0.86 11.64 16.68
CA GLN A 213 0.81 10.19 16.52
C GLN A 213 2.16 9.62 16.06
N ILE A 214 2.87 10.32 15.20
CA ILE A 214 4.25 9.97 14.82
C ILE A 214 5.17 9.96 16.06
N GLU A 215 5.11 11.00 16.89
CA GLU A 215 5.88 11.07 18.13
C GLU A 215 5.54 9.94 19.10
N LYS A 216 4.25 9.60 19.25
CA LYS A 216 3.82 8.45 20.08
C LYS A 216 4.31 7.10 19.57
N ALA A 217 4.46 6.96 18.25
CA ALA A 217 5.03 5.76 17.63
C ALA A 217 6.55 5.67 17.78
N GLY A 218 7.19 6.64 18.41
CA GLY A 218 8.66 6.67 18.62
C GLY A 218 9.38 7.67 17.73
N GLY A 219 8.66 8.49 16.97
CA GLY A 219 9.24 9.46 16.03
C GLY A 219 9.59 8.84 14.68
N ILE A 220 10.39 9.55 13.90
CA ILE A 220 10.86 9.11 12.57
C ILE A 220 12.32 8.68 12.70
N ASP A 221 12.62 7.46 12.29
CA ASP A 221 13.98 6.99 12.11
C ASP A 221 14.50 7.41 10.72
N PHE A 222 15.19 8.55 10.64
CA PHE A 222 15.73 9.07 9.38
C PHE A 222 16.90 8.23 8.82
N SER A 223 17.39 7.22 9.53
CA SER A 223 18.32 6.24 8.97
C SER A 223 17.66 5.25 8.03
N ARG A 224 16.32 5.20 8.05
CA ARG A 224 15.47 4.37 7.20
C ARG A 224 14.68 5.21 6.20
N PRO A 225 14.21 4.64 5.09
CA PRO A 225 13.34 5.36 4.16
C PRO A 225 12.04 5.81 4.82
N LEU A 226 11.65 7.04 4.53
CA LEU A 226 10.36 7.61 4.84
C LEU A 226 9.56 7.73 3.54
N TYR A 227 8.34 7.20 3.54
CA TYR A 227 7.44 7.29 2.40
C TYR A 227 6.33 8.29 2.69
N LEU A 228 6.12 9.18 1.74
CA LEU A 228 5.04 10.15 1.75
C LEU A 228 4.09 9.86 0.60
N GLY A 229 2.81 9.73 0.90
CA GLY A 229 1.75 9.56 -0.09
C GLY A 229 0.71 10.67 0.04
N TYR A 230 0.13 11.04 -1.10
CA TYR A 230 -1.02 11.94 -1.14
C TYR A 230 -2.06 11.39 -2.12
N ALA A 231 -3.31 11.77 -1.92
CA ALA A 231 -4.42 11.41 -2.78
C ALA A 231 -5.00 12.65 -3.44
N GLY A 232 -5.34 12.56 -4.73
CA GLY A 232 -5.89 13.67 -5.52
C GLY A 232 -4.95 14.16 -6.61
N LEU A 233 -5.35 15.27 -7.27
CA LEU A 233 -4.60 15.88 -8.37
C LEU A 233 -3.62 16.98 -7.91
N ASP A 234 -3.70 17.37 -6.64
CA ASP A 234 -2.86 18.44 -6.06
C ASP A 234 -1.69 17.85 -5.28
N ASP A 235 -0.48 18.14 -5.72
CA ASP A 235 0.79 17.69 -5.15
C ASP A 235 1.42 18.68 -4.15
N THR A 236 0.77 19.80 -3.85
CA THR A 236 1.31 20.87 -2.98
C THR A 236 1.71 20.37 -1.59
N LEU A 237 1.04 19.36 -1.05
CA LEU A 237 1.42 18.73 0.23
C LEU A 237 2.74 17.96 0.12
N SER A 238 2.96 17.25 -0.97
CA SER A 238 4.20 16.52 -1.25
C SER A 238 5.41 17.48 -1.26
N VAL A 239 5.26 18.64 -1.90
CA VAL A 239 6.29 19.70 -1.95
C VAL A 239 6.60 20.23 -0.55
N SER A 240 5.58 20.47 0.29
CA SER A 240 5.76 21.00 1.64
C SER A 240 6.56 20.05 2.55
N TYR A 241 6.33 18.73 2.48
CA TYR A 241 7.06 17.75 3.27
C TYR A 241 8.49 17.53 2.76
N THR A 242 8.73 17.67 1.47
CA THR A 242 10.08 17.61 0.89
C THR A 242 10.95 18.76 1.40
N HIS A 243 10.37 19.95 1.59
CA HIS A 243 11.07 21.09 2.20
C HIS A 243 11.41 20.91 3.67
N LEU A 244 10.55 20.25 4.46
CA LEU A 244 10.84 19.94 5.87
C LEU A 244 12.07 19.04 6.01
N ARG A 245 12.19 18.01 5.15
CA ARG A 245 13.36 17.12 5.13
C ARG A 245 14.67 17.86 4.78
N ALA A 246 14.59 18.83 3.87
CA ALA A 246 15.76 19.64 3.48
C ALA A 246 16.24 20.56 4.61
N HIS A 247 15.35 21.04 5.47
CA HIS A 247 15.69 21.88 6.63
C HIS A 247 16.34 21.08 7.78
N GLU A 248 15.93 19.84 8.02
CA GLU A 248 16.49 18.99 9.06
C GLU A 248 17.88 18.43 8.70
N THR A 249 18.13 18.16 7.41
CA THR A 249 19.46 17.76 6.93
C THR A 249 20.47 18.91 6.91
N ALA A 250 20.03 20.16 6.96
CA ALA A 250 20.90 21.34 7.05
C ALA A 250 21.19 21.78 8.51
N ALA A 251 20.52 21.18 9.49
CA ALA A 251 20.67 21.50 10.94
C ALA A 251 21.57 20.50 11.70
N ASN A 252 22.08 19.46 11.04
CA ASN A 252 23.10 18.51 11.51
C ASN A 252 24.34 18.62 10.59
#